data_5ab68589a4fbe09f5c434d5d1b165112
#
_entry.id   5ab68589a4fbe09f5c434d5d1b165112
#
_cell.length_a   1.000
_cell.length_b   1.000
_cell.length_c   1.000
_cell.angle_alpha   90.00
_cell.angle_beta   90.00
_cell.angle_gamma   90.00
#
_symmetry.space_group_name_H-M   'P 1'
#
loop_
_entity.id
_entity.type
_entity.pdbx_description
1 polymer ?
#
loop_
_entity_poly.entity_id
_entity_poly.type
_entity_poly.pdbx_seq_one_letter_code
_entity_poly.pdbx_strand_id
1 'polypeptide(L)'
;MQAQSSGDVLKILAIGGSGGMGRFAVNTLQDFEAVEQIVVADINADSAENFANEMNDKVSAMSLDVSDVLALQNAMNGMDAVMNTCGPFFRFGVPILQAAINARCHYFDICDDWEPTLEMLALDQAAKDAGVCATVGLGASPGVSNLLALIAMQELDSVDTVYTGWNLGPAKPEEASSQSGTNAAMIHAVEQMTGRVNVFRSGDFEMTRPLAPVLVHYPGLPSFTGSIFGHPEAITFPTNYPELQESLNLAHGGGIASWQL
;
A
#
# COMPACT_ATOMS: atom_id res chain seq x y z
N MET A 1 12.70 -12.95 -16.72
CA MET A 1 12.90 -13.34 -15.31
C MET A 1 13.46 -14.75 -15.31
N GLN A 2 14.74 -14.92 -14.98
CA GLN A 2 15.27 -16.26 -14.68
C GLN A 2 14.72 -16.65 -13.31
N ALA A 3 14.05 -17.80 -13.23
CA ALA A 3 13.66 -18.40 -11.97
C ALA A 3 14.94 -18.59 -11.14
N GLN A 4 15.01 -17.99 -9.96
CA GLN A 4 16.05 -18.27 -8.97
C GLN A 4 16.05 -19.77 -8.67
N SER A 5 17.23 -20.34 -8.57
CA SER A 5 17.43 -21.75 -8.25
C SER A 5 16.80 -22.10 -6.91
N SER A 6 16.18 -23.27 -6.83
CA SER A 6 15.67 -23.87 -5.60
C SER A 6 16.77 -23.91 -4.53
N GLY A 7 16.73 -22.97 -3.57
CA GLY A 7 17.66 -22.96 -2.45
C GLY A 7 17.91 -21.61 -1.79
N ASP A 8 17.61 -20.50 -2.45
CA ASP A 8 17.82 -19.17 -1.81
C ASP A 8 16.64 -18.84 -0.90
N VAL A 9 16.90 -18.79 0.39
CA VAL A 9 15.93 -18.40 1.42
C VAL A 9 16.06 -16.93 1.72
N LEU A 10 14.95 -16.27 2.10
CA LEU A 10 14.86 -14.82 2.25
C LEU A 10 14.90 -14.40 3.71
N LYS A 11 15.65 -13.33 3.98
CA LYS A 11 15.65 -12.60 5.25
C LYS A 11 14.90 -11.29 5.07
N ILE A 12 13.84 -11.08 5.83
CA ILE A 12 12.91 -9.96 5.69
C ILE A 12 12.99 -9.05 6.89
N LEU A 13 13.21 -7.75 6.66
CA LEU A 13 13.02 -6.72 7.66
C LEU A 13 11.58 -6.20 7.58
N ALA A 14 10.78 -6.46 8.61
CA ALA A 14 9.39 -6.05 8.69
C ALA A 14 9.26 -4.74 9.51
N ILE A 15 9.30 -3.59 8.83
CA ILE A 15 9.21 -2.27 9.45
C ILE A 15 7.74 -1.95 9.76
N GLY A 16 7.46 -1.55 11.02
CA GLY A 16 6.09 -1.43 11.53
C GLY A 16 5.42 -2.78 11.75
N GLY A 17 6.23 -3.85 11.84
CA GLY A 17 5.78 -5.23 11.86
C GLY A 17 4.93 -5.61 13.07
N SER A 18 4.97 -4.85 14.17
CA SER A 18 4.10 -5.05 15.35
C SER A 18 2.80 -4.24 15.30
N GLY A 19 2.58 -3.42 14.27
CA GLY A 19 1.32 -2.74 14.00
C GLY A 19 0.25 -3.67 13.41
N GLY A 20 -1.00 -3.20 13.27
CA GLY A 20 -2.13 -4.02 12.81
C GLY A 20 -1.87 -4.77 11.50
N MET A 21 -1.49 -4.06 10.45
CA MET A 21 -1.20 -4.67 9.14
C MET A 21 0.12 -5.45 9.14
N GLY A 22 1.13 -4.97 9.89
CA GLY A 22 2.40 -5.65 10.04
C GLY A 22 2.26 -7.02 10.68
N ARG A 23 1.48 -7.13 11.76
CA ARG A 23 1.17 -8.42 12.43
C ARG A 23 0.53 -9.42 11.48
N PHE A 24 -0.44 -8.97 10.67
CA PHE A 24 -1.08 -9.83 9.68
C PHE A 24 -0.07 -10.35 8.65
N ALA A 25 0.76 -9.47 8.12
CA ALA A 25 1.76 -9.82 7.11
C ALA A 25 2.85 -10.75 7.67
N VAL A 26 3.41 -10.45 8.83
CA VAL A 26 4.42 -11.30 9.49
C VAL A 26 3.85 -12.68 9.82
N ASN A 27 2.62 -12.73 10.36
CA ASN A 27 1.97 -14.01 10.68
C ASN A 27 1.76 -14.88 9.42
N THR A 28 1.55 -14.28 8.27
CA THR A 28 1.44 -14.99 6.99
C THR A 28 2.81 -15.41 6.46
N LEU A 29 3.80 -14.50 6.47
CA LEU A 29 5.12 -14.73 5.88
C LEU A 29 5.93 -15.80 6.63
N GLN A 30 5.75 -15.96 7.95
CA GLN A 30 6.47 -16.97 8.73
C GLN A 30 6.22 -18.40 8.25
N ASP A 31 5.09 -18.65 7.60
CA ASP A 31 4.71 -19.97 7.09
C ASP A 31 5.28 -20.27 5.70
N PHE A 32 5.91 -19.30 5.04
CA PHE A 32 6.50 -19.50 3.73
C PHE A 32 7.84 -20.24 3.84
N GLU A 33 8.00 -21.32 3.08
CA GLU A 33 9.25 -22.11 3.03
C GLU A 33 10.43 -21.27 2.54
N ALA A 34 10.17 -20.31 1.62
CA ALA A 34 11.16 -19.41 1.10
C ALA A 34 11.65 -18.34 2.11
N VAL A 35 11.02 -18.23 3.28
CA VAL A 35 11.42 -17.26 4.30
C VAL A 35 12.19 -17.98 5.40
N GLU A 36 13.46 -17.57 5.58
CA GLU A 36 14.34 -18.09 6.63
C GLU A 36 14.22 -17.28 7.92
N GLN A 37 14.13 -15.96 7.80
CA GLN A 37 14.15 -15.04 8.92
C GLN A 37 13.23 -13.85 8.68
N ILE A 38 12.54 -13.43 9.73
CA ILE A 38 11.79 -12.16 9.76
C ILE A 38 12.25 -11.39 11.00
N VAL A 39 12.68 -10.14 10.79
CA VAL A 39 12.99 -9.21 11.89
C VAL A 39 11.87 -8.19 11.99
N VAL A 40 11.07 -8.28 13.03
CA VAL A 40 10.01 -7.32 13.34
C VAL A 40 10.66 -6.06 13.91
N ALA A 41 10.65 -4.98 13.15
CA ALA A 41 11.24 -3.70 13.53
C ALA A 41 10.13 -2.69 13.84
N ASP A 42 10.16 -2.13 15.04
CA ASP A 42 9.17 -1.15 15.49
C ASP A 42 9.81 -0.14 16.45
N ILE A 43 9.29 1.08 16.51
CA ILE A 43 9.74 2.09 17.47
C ILE A 43 9.41 1.67 18.91
N ASN A 44 8.34 0.90 19.08
CA ASN A 44 7.94 0.31 20.35
C ASN A 44 8.59 -1.07 20.50
N ALA A 45 9.75 -1.12 21.20
CA ALA A 45 10.49 -2.33 21.44
C ALA A 45 9.66 -3.42 22.13
N ASP A 46 8.89 -3.06 23.16
CA ASP A 46 8.06 -4.01 23.92
C ASP A 46 6.98 -4.63 23.03
N SER A 47 6.37 -3.83 22.15
CA SER A 47 5.37 -4.33 21.19
C SER A 47 5.98 -5.32 20.19
N ALA A 48 7.17 -4.98 19.67
CA ALA A 48 7.89 -5.86 18.74
C ALA A 48 8.29 -7.19 19.40
N GLU A 49 8.87 -7.12 20.60
CA GLU A 49 9.30 -8.31 21.35
C GLU A 49 8.13 -9.21 21.75
N ASN A 50 7.05 -8.62 22.30
CA ASN A 50 5.87 -9.39 22.67
C ASN A 50 5.26 -10.09 21.47
N PHE A 51 5.17 -9.41 20.33
CA PHE A 51 4.64 -10.01 19.11
C PHE A 51 5.56 -11.11 18.55
N ALA A 52 6.88 -10.87 18.47
CA ALA A 52 7.81 -11.88 17.99
C ALA A 52 7.80 -13.16 18.86
N ASN A 53 7.62 -13.03 20.17
CA ASN A 53 7.53 -14.16 21.09
C ASN A 53 6.26 -15.03 20.89
N GLU A 54 5.25 -14.51 20.20
CA GLU A 54 4.04 -15.26 19.83
C GLU A 54 4.22 -16.04 18.50
N MET A 55 5.29 -15.77 17.76
CA MET A 55 5.57 -16.32 16.43
C MET A 55 6.50 -17.54 16.51
N ASN A 56 6.78 -18.15 15.36
CA ASN A 56 7.74 -19.25 15.27
C ASN A 56 9.21 -18.78 15.35
N ASP A 57 10.14 -19.73 15.40
CA ASP A 57 11.58 -19.50 15.59
C ASP A 57 12.25 -18.66 14.48
N LYS A 58 11.55 -18.43 13.34
CA LYS A 58 12.06 -17.56 12.26
C LYS A 58 11.92 -16.07 12.58
N VAL A 59 11.08 -15.73 13.57
CA VAL A 59 10.72 -14.32 13.85
C VAL A 59 11.48 -13.84 15.08
N SER A 60 12.14 -12.71 14.92
CA SER A 60 12.83 -11.98 15.99
C SER A 60 12.40 -10.51 15.99
N ALA A 61 12.76 -9.77 17.02
CA ALA A 61 12.38 -8.38 17.17
C ALA A 61 13.61 -7.46 17.24
N MET A 62 13.43 -6.20 16.83
CA MET A 62 14.35 -5.12 17.08
C MET A 62 13.63 -3.80 17.32
N SER A 63 14.19 -2.92 18.14
CA SER A 63 13.76 -1.53 18.22
C SER A 63 14.34 -0.74 17.07
N LEU A 64 13.50 0.01 16.33
CA LEU A 64 13.93 0.83 15.21
C LEU A 64 13.12 2.12 15.11
N ASP A 65 13.79 3.26 15.24
CA ASP A 65 13.25 4.55 14.83
C ASP A 65 13.64 4.79 13.36
N VAL A 66 12.69 4.73 12.45
CA VAL A 66 12.91 4.93 10.99
C VAL A 66 13.32 6.37 10.64
N SER A 67 13.20 7.32 11.56
CA SER A 67 13.71 8.69 11.40
C SER A 67 15.22 8.80 11.62
N ASP A 68 15.83 7.81 12.29
CA ASP A 68 17.30 7.68 12.38
C ASP A 68 17.83 6.96 11.13
N VAL A 69 18.36 7.75 10.21
CA VAL A 69 18.86 7.26 8.92
C VAL A 69 19.96 6.20 9.08
N LEU A 70 20.84 6.35 10.08
CA LEU A 70 21.92 5.39 10.31
C LEU A 70 21.39 4.09 10.90
N ALA A 71 20.48 4.17 11.85
CA ALA A 71 19.80 2.99 12.41
C ALA A 71 19.03 2.23 11.32
N LEU A 72 18.28 2.95 10.47
CA LEU A 72 17.54 2.37 9.37
C LEU A 72 18.45 1.64 8.35
N GLN A 73 19.56 2.27 7.94
CA GLN A 73 20.53 1.64 7.05
C GLN A 73 21.18 0.40 7.68
N ASN A 74 21.53 0.49 8.96
CA ASN A 74 22.12 -0.65 9.67
C ASN A 74 21.15 -1.83 9.82
N ALA A 75 19.86 -1.56 10.04
CA ALA A 75 18.84 -2.58 10.14
C ALA A 75 18.65 -3.39 8.84
N MET A 76 18.95 -2.79 7.69
CA MET A 76 18.86 -3.42 6.38
C MET A 76 20.09 -4.26 6.00
N ASN A 77 21.20 -4.16 6.76
CA ASN A 77 22.40 -4.91 6.46
C ASN A 77 22.18 -6.44 6.58
N GLY A 78 22.39 -7.14 5.47
CA GLY A 78 22.23 -8.60 5.40
C GLY A 78 20.78 -9.07 5.29
N MET A 79 19.84 -8.15 5.03
CA MET A 79 18.47 -8.47 4.67
C MET A 79 18.33 -8.54 3.14
N ASP A 80 17.47 -9.42 2.68
CA ASP A 80 17.17 -9.56 1.24
C ASP A 80 16.01 -8.66 0.82
N ALA A 81 15.05 -8.45 1.73
CA ALA A 81 13.89 -7.63 1.46
C ALA A 81 13.43 -6.82 2.68
N VAL A 82 12.81 -5.69 2.40
CA VAL A 82 12.12 -4.82 3.36
C VAL A 82 10.63 -4.88 3.09
N MET A 83 9.85 -5.27 4.09
CA MET A 83 8.41 -5.12 4.14
C MET A 83 8.09 -3.87 4.97
N ASN A 84 7.50 -2.86 4.35
CA ASN A 84 7.18 -1.62 5.03
C ASN A 84 5.67 -1.48 5.28
N THR A 85 5.28 -1.54 6.54
CA THR A 85 3.92 -1.24 7.01
C THR A 85 3.89 -0.04 7.96
N CYS A 86 4.98 0.76 7.98
CA CYS A 86 5.12 1.92 8.83
C CYS A 86 4.44 3.15 8.20
N GLY A 87 3.33 3.58 8.75
CA GLY A 87 2.65 4.82 8.37
C GLY A 87 3.01 6.01 9.29
N PRO A 88 2.67 7.24 8.89
CA PRO A 88 2.02 7.58 7.63
C PRO A 88 3.00 7.59 6.45
N PHE A 89 2.55 7.11 5.28
CA PHE A 89 3.42 6.92 4.11
C PHE A 89 3.94 8.22 3.51
N PHE A 90 3.18 9.31 3.57
CA PHE A 90 3.64 10.64 3.13
C PHE A 90 4.88 11.12 3.88
N ARG A 91 5.15 10.56 5.07
CA ARG A 91 6.35 10.89 5.88
C ARG A 91 7.46 9.87 5.73
N PHE A 92 7.14 8.58 5.70
CA PHE A 92 8.11 7.51 5.84
C PHE A 92 8.30 6.65 4.59
N GLY A 93 7.35 6.65 3.64
CA GLY A 93 7.41 5.80 2.44
C GLY A 93 8.69 6.01 1.63
N VAL A 94 8.89 7.23 1.12
CA VAL A 94 10.04 7.58 0.28
C VAL A 94 11.39 7.38 1.00
N PRO A 95 11.59 7.86 2.25
CA PRO A 95 12.85 7.64 2.96
C PRO A 95 13.20 6.16 3.17
N ILE A 96 12.22 5.32 3.49
CA ILE A 96 12.46 3.88 3.70
C ILE A 96 12.79 3.19 2.36
N LEU A 97 12.04 3.48 1.28
CA LEU A 97 12.35 2.96 -0.05
C LEU A 97 13.74 3.38 -0.51
N GLN A 98 14.11 4.65 -0.34
CA GLN A 98 15.46 5.12 -0.70
C GLN A 98 16.55 4.41 0.11
N ALA A 99 16.32 4.13 1.39
CA ALA A 99 17.25 3.37 2.21
C ALA A 99 17.37 1.91 1.73
N ALA A 100 16.25 1.28 1.35
CA ALA A 100 16.24 -0.08 0.78
C ALA A 100 17.01 -0.16 -0.54
N ILE A 101 16.82 0.82 -1.45
CA ILE A 101 17.58 0.94 -2.70
C ILE A 101 19.08 1.06 -2.41
N ASN A 102 19.48 1.92 -1.47
CA ASN A 102 20.87 2.12 -1.11
C ASN A 102 21.51 0.86 -0.49
N ALA A 103 20.74 0.10 0.30
CA ALA A 103 21.12 -1.17 0.89
C ALA A 103 21.06 -2.36 -0.07
N ARG A 104 20.50 -2.16 -1.29
CA ARG A 104 20.21 -3.20 -2.29
C ARG A 104 19.25 -4.28 -1.78
N CYS A 105 18.33 -3.92 -0.89
CA CYS A 105 17.26 -4.78 -0.45
C CYS A 105 16.05 -4.61 -1.36
N HIS A 106 15.40 -5.70 -1.73
CA HIS A 106 14.09 -5.64 -2.37
C HIS A 106 13.10 -4.95 -1.42
N TYR A 107 12.06 -4.33 -1.96
CA TYR A 107 11.13 -3.54 -1.17
C TYR A 107 9.69 -3.83 -1.56
N PHE A 108 8.81 -3.93 -0.56
CA PHE A 108 7.37 -3.93 -0.77
C PHE A 108 6.66 -3.26 0.39
N ASP A 109 5.57 -2.55 0.07
CA ASP A 109 4.78 -1.82 1.05
C ASP A 109 3.28 -1.93 0.75
N ILE A 110 2.49 -1.32 1.62
CA ILE A 110 1.03 -1.23 1.52
C ILE A 110 0.57 0.23 1.37
N CYS A 111 1.40 1.10 0.77
CA CYS A 111 1.09 2.51 0.59
C CYS A 111 -0.22 2.69 -0.18
N ASP A 112 -1.14 3.45 0.39
CA ASP A 112 -2.44 3.79 -0.16
C ASP A 112 -2.64 5.31 -0.34
N ASP A 113 -1.57 6.09 -0.15
CA ASP A 113 -1.52 7.52 -0.42
C ASP A 113 -1.02 7.79 -1.85
N TRP A 114 -1.73 8.60 -2.62
CA TRP A 114 -1.39 8.87 -4.02
C TRP A 114 -0.12 9.73 -4.20
N GLU A 115 0.10 10.72 -3.34
CA GLU A 115 1.28 11.61 -3.41
C GLU A 115 2.58 10.84 -3.20
N PRO A 116 2.80 10.13 -2.06
CA PRO A 116 4.03 9.37 -1.88
C PRO A 116 4.17 8.23 -2.88
N THR A 117 3.08 7.68 -3.41
CA THR A 117 3.15 6.69 -4.50
C THR A 117 3.83 7.28 -5.73
N LEU A 118 3.47 8.50 -6.17
CA LEU A 118 4.14 9.16 -7.29
C LEU A 118 5.62 9.41 -7.02
N GLU A 119 5.96 9.87 -5.81
CA GLU A 119 7.34 10.11 -5.41
C GLU A 119 8.17 8.81 -5.36
N MET A 120 7.59 7.72 -4.87
CA MET A 120 8.23 6.41 -4.84
C MET A 120 8.40 5.82 -6.25
N LEU A 121 7.42 5.97 -7.14
CA LEU A 121 7.54 5.56 -8.55
C LEU A 121 8.62 6.32 -9.30
N ALA A 122 8.90 7.58 -8.93
CA ALA A 122 10.00 8.35 -9.51
C ALA A 122 11.39 7.78 -9.19
N LEU A 123 11.50 6.87 -8.22
CA LEU A 123 12.74 6.16 -7.87
C LEU A 123 12.99 4.90 -8.74
N ASP A 124 12.13 4.61 -9.73
CA ASP A 124 12.21 3.41 -10.57
C ASP A 124 13.59 3.19 -11.20
N GLN A 125 14.20 4.25 -11.78
CA GLN A 125 15.52 4.13 -12.38
C GLN A 125 16.60 3.82 -11.34
N ALA A 126 16.54 4.45 -10.17
CA ALA A 126 17.49 4.20 -9.08
C ALA A 126 17.38 2.76 -8.55
N ALA A 127 16.14 2.23 -8.43
CA ALA A 127 15.91 0.84 -8.05
C ALA A 127 16.46 -0.12 -9.09
N LYS A 128 16.24 0.14 -10.39
CA LYS A 128 16.80 -0.66 -11.51
C LYS A 128 18.32 -0.68 -11.51
N ASP A 129 18.96 0.47 -11.33
CA ASP A 129 20.42 0.61 -11.30
C ASP A 129 21.03 -0.13 -10.09
N ALA A 130 20.31 -0.19 -8.99
CA ALA A 130 20.71 -0.95 -7.79
C ALA A 130 20.39 -2.46 -7.87
N GLY A 131 19.62 -2.90 -8.87
CA GLY A 131 19.12 -4.28 -8.98
C GLY A 131 18.02 -4.62 -7.98
N VAL A 132 17.29 -3.60 -7.50
CA VAL A 132 16.22 -3.72 -6.50
C VAL A 132 14.87 -3.85 -7.21
N CYS A 133 14.09 -4.86 -6.81
CA CYS A 133 12.67 -4.93 -7.13
C CYS A 133 11.92 -4.20 -6.03
N ALA A 134 11.21 -3.11 -6.39
CA ALA A 134 10.37 -2.36 -5.48
C ALA A 134 8.91 -2.46 -5.92
N THR A 135 8.04 -2.89 -5.01
CA THR A 135 6.59 -2.96 -5.23
C THR A 135 5.90 -2.05 -4.24
N VAL A 136 5.26 -1.00 -4.75
CA VAL A 136 4.54 -0.01 -3.95
C VAL A 136 3.05 -0.32 -3.98
N GLY A 137 2.41 -0.32 -2.82
CA GLY A 137 0.97 -0.52 -2.71
C GLY A 137 0.52 -1.96 -2.89
N LEU A 138 1.12 -2.91 -2.18
CA LEU A 138 0.80 -4.34 -2.25
C LEU A 138 -0.21 -4.73 -1.16
N GLY A 139 -1.39 -4.12 -1.21
CA GLY A 139 -2.48 -4.35 -0.26
C GLY A 139 -3.76 -4.88 -0.92
N ALA A 140 -4.89 -4.63 -0.27
CA ALA A 140 -6.20 -4.90 -0.86
C ALA A 140 -6.55 -3.86 -1.94
N SER A 141 -6.26 -2.59 -1.66
CA SER A 141 -6.35 -1.44 -2.56
C SER A 141 -5.34 -0.39 -2.07
N PRO A 142 -4.34 -0.05 -2.90
CA PRO A 142 -3.95 -0.73 -4.14
C PRO A 142 -3.45 -2.16 -3.91
N GLY A 143 -3.34 -2.92 -5.00
CA GLY A 143 -2.89 -4.31 -5.01
C GLY A 143 -3.93 -5.25 -5.59
N VAL A 144 -4.79 -5.88 -4.78
CA VAL A 144 -5.85 -6.79 -5.27
C VAL A 144 -6.82 -6.07 -6.20
N SER A 145 -7.18 -4.82 -5.91
CA SER A 145 -8.00 -3.98 -6.80
C SER A 145 -7.39 -3.81 -8.19
N ASN A 146 -6.06 -3.59 -8.26
CA ASN A 146 -5.34 -3.49 -9.52
C ASN A 146 -5.39 -4.82 -10.31
N LEU A 147 -5.17 -5.95 -9.63
CA LEU A 147 -5.22 -7.27 -10.28
C LEU A 147 -6.61 -7.60 -10.80
N LEU A 148 -7.68 -7.28 -10.04
CA LEU A 148 -9.06 -7.47 -10.49
C LEU A 148 -9.38 -6.59 -11.70
N ALA A 149 -8.94 -5.34 -11.70
CA ALA A 149 -9.12 -4.46 -12.85
C ALA A 149 -8.36 -5.00 -14.08
N LEU A 150 -7.11 -5.46 -13.92
CA LEU A 150 -6.34 -6.06 -15.03
C LEU A 150 -7.01 -7.29 -15.62
N ILE A 151 -7.57 -8.17 -14.78
CA ILE A 151 -8.33 -9.34 -15.26
C ILE A 151 -9.56 -8.87 -16.06
N ALA A 152 -10.30 -7.88 -15.58
CA ALA A 152 -11.46 -7.35 -16.29
C ALA A 152 -11.07 -6.67 -17.62
N MET A 153 -9.97 -5.92 -17.65
CA MET A 153 -9.45 -5.27 -18.85
C MET A 153 -9.07 -6.29 -19.95
N GLN A 154 -8.54 -7.45 -19.57
CA GLN A 154 -8.14 -8.51 -20.51
C GLN A 154 -9.33 -9.14 -21.25
N GLU A 155 -10.54 -9.00 -20.75
CA GLU A 155 -11.78 -9.50 -21.37
C GLU A 155 -12.40 -8.50 -22.36
N LEU A 156 -11.77 -7.33 -22.58
CA LEU A 156 -12.27 -6.24 -23.42
C LEU A 156 -11.32 -5.96 -24.59
N ASP A 157 -11.90 -5.61 -25.75
CA ASP A 157 -11.10 -5.24 -26.94
C ASP A 157 -10.39 -3.88 -26.78
N SER A 158 -10.99 -2.96 -26.01
CA SER A 158 -10.42 -1.66 -25.67
C SER A 158 -10.97 -1.18 -24.33
N VAL A 159 -10.21 -0.35 -23.62
CA VAL A 159 -10.60 0.21 -22.32
C VAL A 159 -10.34 1.70 -22.33
N ASP A 160 -11.40 2.49 -22.22
CA ASP A 160 -11.30 3.95 -22.10
C ASP A 160 -11.34 4.40 -20.63
N THR A 161 -11.98 3.62 -19.75
CA THR A 161 -12.26 4.01 -18.37
C THR A 161 -12.00 2.87 -17.41
N VAL A 162 -11.29 3.17 -16.30
CA VAL A 162 -11.09 2.24 -15.19
C VAL A 162 -11.57 2.89 -13.89
N TYR A 163 -12.54 2.25 -13.24
CA TYR A 163 -12.97 2.61 -11.90
C TYR A 163 -12.65 1.47 -10.94
N THR A 164 -11.84 1.75 -9.94
CA THR A 164 -11.69 0.89 -8.78
C THR A 164 -12.55 1.45 -7.65
N GLY A 165 -13.11 0.60 -6.82
CA GLY A 165 -14.03 1.14 -5.83
C GLY A 165 -14.35 0.20 -4.68
N TRP A 166 -14.78 0.81 -3.58
CA TRP A 166 -15.13 0.12 -2.35
C TRP A 166 -16.60 0.29 -2.00
N ASN A 167 -17.25 -0.81 -1.66
CA ASN A 167 -18.55 -0.76 -1.02
C ASN A 167 -18.36 -0.75 0.50
N LEU A 168 -18.54 0.41 1.12
CA LEU A 168 -18.40 0.59 2.56
C LEU A 168 -19.65 0.15 3.36
N GLY A 169 -20.76 -0.19 2.67
CA GLY A 169 -21.99 -0.63 3.33
C GLY A 169 -21.83 -1.89 4.18
N PRO A 170 -21.13 -2.95 3.72
CA PRO A 170 -20.88 -4.15 4.49
C PRO A 170 -19.73 -4.01 5.50
N ALA A 171 -18.98 -2.92 5.47
CA ALA A 171 -17.84 -2.73 6.36
C ALA A 171 -18.27 -2.79 7.83
N LYS A 172 -17.59 -3.62 8.61
CA LYS A 172 -17.76 -3.69 10.06
C LYS A 172 -16.57 -2.98 10.69
N PRO A 173 -16.79 -2.08 11.66
CA PRO A 173 -15.70 -1.54 12.46
C PRO A 173 -14.93 -2.70 13.11
N GLU A 174 -13.61 -2.61 13.14
CA GLU A 174 -12.82 -3.48 14.01
C GLU A 174 -13.28 -3.30 15.46
N GLU A 175 -13.33 -4.39 16.21
CA GLU A 175 -13.51 -4.29 17.67
C GLU A 175 -12.39 -3.39 18.20
N ALA A 176 -12.79 -2.35 18.93
CA ALA A 176 -11.86 -1.31 19.40
C ALA A 176 -10.66 -1.96 20.09
N SER A 177 -9.53 -1.96 19.40
CA SER A 177 -8.27 -2.28 20.03
C SER A 177 -8.07 -1.29 21.18
N SER A 178 -7.65 -1.74 22.34
CA SER A 178 -7.47 -0.95 23.55
C SER A 178 -6.40 0.15 23.46
N GLN A 179 -5.92 0.48 22.26
CA GLN A 179 -5.03 1.59 22.00
C GLN A 179 -5.84 2.86 21.78
N SER A 180 -5.94 3.66 22.83
CA SER A 180 -6.47 5.02 22.77
C SER A 180 -5.49 5.92 22.01
N GLY A 181 -5.78 6.27 20.76
CA GLY A 181 -4.99 7.21 19.97
C GLY A 181 -5.44 7.27 18.51
N THR A 182 -5.15 8.37 17.85
CA THR A 182 -5.33 8.52 16.41
C THR A 182 -4.33 7.59 15.72
N ASN A 183 -4.80 6.53 15.08
CA ASN A 183 -3.93 5.61 14.34
C ASN A 183 -3.64 6.15 12.94
N ALA A 184 -2.62 5.59 12.28
CA ALA A 184 -2.20 6.00 10.93
C ALA A 184 -3.34 5.91 9.91
N ALA A 185 -4.22 4.89 10.04
CA ALA A 185 -5.37 4.71 9.15
C ALA A 185 -6.41 5.84 9.28
N MET A 186 -6.63 6.38 10.49
CA MET A 186 -7.52 7.54 10.66
C MET A 186 -6.94 8.82 10.05
N ILE A 187 -5.63 9.04 10.22
CA ILE A 187 -4.94 10.21 9.62
C ILE A 187 -5.08 10.12 8.09
N HIS A 188 -4.75 9.00 7.53
CA HIS A 188 -4.87 8.71 6.11
C HIS A 188 -6.31 8.91 5.57
N ALA A 189 -7.33 8.34 6.24
CA ALA A 189 -8.72 8.52 5.83
C ALA A 189 -9.16 10.00 5.81
N VAL A 190 -8.69 10.81 6.76
CA VAL A 190 -8.96 12.26 6.77
C VAL A 190 -8.29 12.97 5.60
N GLU A 191 -7.06 12.62 5.28
CA GLU A 191 -6.32 13.20 4.15
C GLU A 191 -6.97 12.88 2.82
N GLN A 192 -7.39 11.63 2.60
CA GLN A 192 -8.11 11.22 1.39
C GLN A 192 -9.47 11.90 1.20
N MET A 193 -10.07 12.41 2.27
CA MET A 193 -11.36 13.09 2.26
C MET A 193 -11.26 14.61 2.33
N THR A 194 -10.06 15.18 2.41
CA THR A 194 -9.85 16.63 2.57
C THR A 194 -8.95 17.19 1.47
N GLY A 195 -8.94 18.50 1.32
CA GLY A 195 -8.08 19.15 0.33
C GLY A 195 -8.50 18.90 -1.11
N ARG A 196 -7.54 18.46 -1.92
CA ARG A 196 -7.75 18.08 -3.33
C ARG A 196 -7.03 16.76 -3.60
N VAL A 197 -7.62 15.95 -4.46
CA VAL A 197 -7.08 14.64 -4.83
C VAL A 197 -6.81 14.60 -6.33
N ASN A 198 -5.78 13.85 -6.72
CA ASN A 198 -5.43 13.67 -8.11
C ASN A 198 -6.25 12.53 -8.72
N VAL A 199 -6.80 12.77 -9.88
CA VAL A 199 -7.53 11.80 -10.69
C VAL A 199 -7.10 11.92 -12.16
N PHE A 200 -7.48 10.96 -12.98
CA PHE A 200 -7.23 11.02 -14.41
C PHE A 200 -8.55 11.15 -15.16
N ARG A 201 -8.71 12.23 -15.93
CA ARG A 201 -9.92 12.51 -16.72
C ARG A 201 -9.58 13.17 -18.06
N SER A 202 -10.35 12.84 -19.07
CA SER A 202 -10.17 13.39 -20.43
C SER A 202 -8.75 13.24 -20.96
N GLY A 203 -8.07 12.16 -20.56
CA GLY A 203 -6.70 11.86 -20.99
C GLY A 203 -5.61 12.64 -20.25
N ASP A 204 -5.92 13.31 -19.14
CA ASP A 204 -4.93 14.09 -18.37
C ASP A 204 -5.17 13.99 -16.86
N PHE A 205 -4.12 14.27 -16.09
CA PHE A 205 -4.21 14.35 -14.63
C PHE A 205 -4.83 15.68 -14.20
N GLU A 206 -5.81 15.59 -13.30
CA GLU A 206 -6.44 16.78 -12.73
C GLU A 206 -6.63 16.67 -11.21
N MET A 207 -6.52 17.82 -10.55
CA MET A 207 -6.85 17.93 -9.13
C MET A 207 -8.34 18.21 -8.98
N THR A 208 -9.04 17.33 -8.28
CA THR A 208 -10.48 17.45 -8.03
C THR A 208 -10.81 17.50 -6.53
N ARG A 209 -12.07 17.80 -6.21
CA ARG A 209 -12.56 17.76 -4.84
C ARG A 209 -12.82 16.30 -4.46
N PRO A 210 -12.32 15.82 -3.30
CA PRO A 210 -12.72 14.53 -2.78
C PRO A 210 -14.22 14.49 -2.49
N LEU A 211 -14.78 13.30 -2.46
CA LEU A 211 -16.21 13.02 -2.28
C LEU A 211 -17.13 13.60 -3.38
N ALA A 212 -16.59 14.15 -4.47
CA ALA A 212 -17.42 14.55 -5.62
C ALA A 212 -18.18 13.33 -6.15
N PRO A 213 -19.50 13.47 -6.43
CA PRO A 213 -20.33 12.34 -6.85
C PRO A 213 -20.05 11.94 -8.30
N VAL A 214 -20.02 10.63 -8.55
CA VAL A 214 -19.92 10.01 -9.87
C VAL A 214 -21.02 8.98 -10.03
N LEU A 215 -21.84 9.10 -11.09
CA LEU A 215 -22.86 8.11 -11.39
C LEU A 215 -22.21 6.93 -12.10
N VAL A 216 -22.32 5.74 -11.52
CA VAL A 216 -21.75 4.51 -12.06
C VAL A 216 -22.87 3.59 -12.54
N HIS A 217 -22.68 3.05 -13.74
CA HIS A 217 -23.60 2.10 -14.35
C HIS A 217 -22.93 0.74 -14.50
N TYR A 218 -23.45 -0.26 -13.81
CA TYR A 218 -23.04 -1.64 -14.00
C TYR A 218 -24.00 -2.36 -14.96
N PRO A 219 -23.50 -3.11 -15.94
CA PRO A 219 -24.33 -3.95 -16.76
C PRO A 219 -25.14 -4.94 -15.92
N GLY A 220 -26.47 -4.90 -16.07
CA GLY A 220 -27.37 -5.81 -15.35
C GLY A 220 -27.61 -5.49 -13.87
N LEU A 221 -27.06 -4.40 -13.34
CA LEU A 221 -27.27 -3.94 -11.97
C LEU A 221 -27.85 -2.52 -11.93
N PRO A 222 -28.52 -2.13 -10.84
CA PRO A 222 -28.92 -0.74 -10.65
C PRO A 222 -27.72 0.19 -10.63
N SER A 223 -27.86 1.37 -11.24
CA SER A 223 -26.87 2.43 -11.12
C SER A 223 -26.74 2.90 -9.68
N PHE A 224 -25.55 3.31 -9.30
CA PHE A 224 -25.31 3.91 -7.99
C PHE A 224 -24.44 5.16 -8.12
N THR A 225 -24.46 5.99 -7.09
CA THR A 225 -23.55 7.14 -6.99
C THR A 225 -22.36 6.75 -6.11
N GLY A 226 -21.17 6.77 -6.70
CA GLY A 226 -19.90 6.69 -6.00
C GLY A 226 -19.39 8.08 -5.63
N SER A 227 -18.48 8.14 -4.70
CA SER A 227 -17.77 9.36 -4.26
C SER A 227 -16.30 9.21 -4.55
N ILE A 228 -15.69 10.22 -5.16
CA ILE A 228 -14.27 10.21 -5.50
C ILE A 228 -13.42 10.15 -4.21
N PHE A 229 -12.43 9.30 -4.24
CA PHE A 229 -11.42 9.13 -3.19
C PHE A 229 -10.04 9.32 -3.76
N GLY A 230 -9.12 9.95 -3.02
CA GLY A 230 -7.72 10.09 -3.43
C GLY A 230 -6.97 8.79 -3.16
N HIS A 231 -6.74 7.99 -4.21
CA HIS A 231 -6.10 6.69 -4.06
C HIS A 231 -5.17 6.37 -5.24
N PRO A 232 -4.13 5.54 -5.06
CA PRO A 232 -3.10 5.32 -6.06
C PRO A 232 -3.56 4.73 -7.39
N GLU A 233 -4.62 3.91 -7.44
CA GLU A 233 -5.06 3.31 -8.69
C GLU A 233 -5.45 4.36 -9.73
N ALA A 234 -6.05 5.49 -9.30
CA ALA A 234 -6.42 6.57 -10.20
C ALA A 234 -5.22 7.15 -10.98
N ILE A 235 -4.01 7.03 -10.42
CA ILE A 235 -2.77 7.55 -11.03
C ILE A 235 -1.89 6.45 -11.63
N THR A 236 -1.92 5.24 -11.10
CA THR A 236 -1.04 4.15 -11.57
C THR A 236 -1.55 3.48 -12.85
N PHE A 237 -2.86 3.38 -13.05
CA PHE A 237 -3.42 2.86 -14.31
C PHE A 237 -3.04 3.70 -15.51
N PRO A 238 -3.27 5.03 -15.54
CA PRO A 238 -2.90 5.85 -16.71
C PRO A 238 -1.40 5.85 -17.01
N THR A 239 -0.55 5.71 -15.99
CA THR A 239 0.90 5.63 -16.18
C THR A 239 1.31 4.40 -17.00
N ASN A 240 0.58 3.29 -16.86
CA ASN A 240 0.84 2.05 -17.56
C ASN A 240 -0.05 1.82 -18.79
N TYR A 241 -1.18 2.51 -18.87
CA TYR A 241 -2.19 2.44 -19.93
C TYR A 241 -2.51 3.84 -20.43
N PRO A 242 -1.62 4.45 -21.23
CA PRO A 242 -1.75 5.85 -21.67
C PRO A 242 -2.93 6.11 -22.61
N GLU A 243 -3.58 5.06 -23.12
CA GLU A 243 -4.80 5.14 -23.94
C GLU A 243 -6.05 5.44 -23.11
N LEU A 244 -6.01 5.26 -21.80
CA LEU A 244 -7.14 5.56 -20.93
C LEU A 244 -7.57 7.03 -21.05
N GLN A 245 -8.86 7.25 -20.94
CA GLN A 245 -9.45 8.59 -20.87
C GLN A 245 -9.87 8.95 -19.45
N GLU A 246 -10.16 7.96 -18.61
CA GLU A 246 -10.55 8.20 -17.22
C GLU A 246 -10.10 7.06 -16.30
N SER A 247 -9.55 7.44 -15.13
CA SER A 247 -9.23 6.52 -14.04
C SER A 247 -9.58 7.16 -12.71
N LEU A 248 -10.47 6.52 -11.95
CA LEU A 248 -10.99 7.03 -10.68
C LEU A 248 -11.00 5.95 -9.61
N ASN A 249 -10.75 6.38 -8.37
CA ASN A 249 -11.09 5.59 -7.19
C ASN A 249 -12.40 6.10 -6.59
N LEU A 250 -13.32 5.19 -6.31
CA LEU A 250 -14.66 5.50 -5.84
C LEU A 250 -14.98 4.75 -4.55
N ALA A 251 -15.68 5.39 -3.65
CA ALA A 251 -16.31 4.72 -2.51
C ALA A 251 -17.82 4.92 -2.53
N HIS A 252 -18.58 3.93 -2.11
CA HIS A 252 -20.03 4.03 -2.00
C HIS A 252 -20.58 3.26 -0.78
N GLY A 253 -21.82 3.51 -0.39
CA GLY A 253 -22.42 2.94 0.82
C GLY A 253 -21.93 3.58 2.11
N GLY A 254 -22.19 2.97 3.27
CA GLY A 254 -21.67 3.41 4.57
C GLY A 254 -22.11 4.80 5.04
N GLY A 255 -23.17 5.38 4.44
CA GLY A 255 -23.64 6.74 4.81
C GLY A 255 -22.85 7.89 4.18
N ILE A 256 -21.94 7.63 3.24
CA ILE A 256 -21.14 8.67 2.54
C ILE A 256 -22.03 9.75 1.92
N ALA A 257 -23.20 9.38 1.42
CA ALA A 257 -24.15 10.33 0.84
C ALA A 257 -24.58 11.46 1.82
N SER A 258 -24.49 11.24 3.12
CA SER A 258 -24.79 12.27 4.15
C SER A 258 -23.64 13.26 4.37
N TRP A 259 -22.46 13.01 3.84
CA TRP A 259 -21.27 13.86 3.98
C TRP A 259 -21.09 14.78 2.76
N GLN A 260 -21.92 14.62 1.74
CA GLN A 260 -21.92 15.42 0.51
C GLN A 260 -22.73 16.73 0.62
N LEU A 261 -23.39 16.97 1.77
CA LEU A 261 -24.15 18.18 2.09
C LEU A 261 -23.34 19.19 2.89
#